data_05917e348b418912772882a7017fe3c0
#
_entry.id   05917e348b418912772882a7017fe3c0
#
_cell.length_a   1.000
_cell.length_b   1.000
_cell.length_c   1.000
_cell.angle_alpha   90.00
_cell.angle_beta   90.00
_cell.angle_gamma   90.00
#
_symmetry.space_group_name_H-M   'P 1'
#
loop_
_entity.id
_entity.type
_entity.pdbx_description
1 polymer ?
#
loop_
_entity_poly.entity_id
_entity_poly.type
_entity_poly.pdbx_seq_one_letter_code
_entity_poly.pdbx_strand_id
1 'polypeptide(L)' 'MAIPQDPFILLSYINTQLRDSGKNFADLCGDLDIDETETEKKLSDVGFEYIAEINQFK' A
#
# COMPACT_ATOMS: atom_id res chain seq x y z
N MET A 1 4.93 6.86 -12.03
CA MET A 1 5.85 5.78 -11.63
C MET A 1 5.14 4.44 -11.67
N ALA A 2 5.78 3.43 -12.24
CA ALA A 2 5.18 2.10 -12.29
C ALA A 2 5.30 1.41 -10.93
N ILE A 3 4.22 0.79 -10.46
CA ILE A 3 4.24 0.02 -9.22
C ILE A 3 4.13 -1.47 -9.56
N PRO A 4 4.58 -2.36 -8.67
CA PRO A 4 4.47 -3.80 -8.91
C PRO A 4 3.03 -4.23 -9.15
N GLN A 5 2.82 -5.12 -10.10
CA GLN A 5 1.50 -5.68 -10.39
C GLN A 5 1.21 -6.93 -9.55
N ASP A 6 2.26 -7.64 -9.13
CA ASP A 6 2.11 -8.80 -8.27
C ASP A 6 1.68 -8.35 -6.87
N PRO A 7 0.55 -8.86 -6.33
CA PRO A 7 0.05 -8.38 -5.05
C PRO A 7 1.00 -8.61 -3.88
N PHE A 8 1.80 -9.66 -3.90
CA PHE A 8 2.76 -9.91 -2.82
C PHE A 8 3.96 -8.97 -2.90
N ILE A 9 4.42 -8.69 -4.10
CA ILE A 9 5.49 -7.70 -4.31
C ILE A 9 4.97 -6.31 -4.01
N LEU A 10 3.74 -6.02 -4.42
CA LEU A 10 3.08 -4.74 -4.12
C LEU A 10 2.95 -4.53 -2.62
N LEU A 11 2.56 -5.57 -1.87
CA LEU A 11 2.46 -5.51 -0.41
C LEU A 11 3.80 -5.08 0.21
N SER A 12 4.88 -5.73 -0.20
CA SER A 12 6.22 -5.41 0.31
C SER A 12 6.62 -3.99 -0.04
N TYR A 13 6.36 -3.58 -1.27
CA TYR A 13 6.66 -2.23 -1.73
C TYR A 13 5.91 -1.17 -0.92
N ILE A 14 4.60 -1.35 -0.77
CA ILE A 14 3.76 -0.38 -0.04
C ILE A 14 4.17 -0.32 1.42
N ASN A 15 4.36 -1.47 2.08
CA ASN A 15 4.77 -1.48 3.49
C ASN A 15 6.12 -0.81 3.70
N THR A 16 7.06 -1.01 2.79
CA THR A 16 8.36 -0.34 2.85
C THR A 16 8.20 1.17 2.73
N GLN A 17 7.36 1.63 1.81
CA GLN A 17 7.12 3.05 1.62
C GLN A 17 6.42 3.67 2.84
N LEU A 18 5.46 2.98 3.42
CA LEU A 18 4.78 3.44 4.64
C LEU A 18 5.76 3.60 5.79
N ARG A 19 6.65 2.62 5.97
CA ARG A 19 7.66 2.66 7.02
C ARG A 19 8.63 3.81 6.82
N ASP A 20 9.13 3.96 5.61
CA ASP A 20 10.19 4.93 5.30
C ASP A 20 9.68 6.36 5.28
N SER A 21 8.45 6.58 4.80
CA SER A 21 7.88 7.92 4.67
C SER A 21 7.22 8.42 5.97
N GLY A 22 6.76 7.49 6.80
CA GLY A 22 5.99 7.84 7.99
C GLY A 22 4.59 8.37 7.70
N LYS A 23 4.16 8.31 6.44
CA LYS A 23 2.83 8.77 6.03
C LYS A 23 1.82 7.65 6.14
N ASN A 24 0.52 8.01 6.23
CA ASN A 24 -0.52 7.00 6.17
C ASN A 24 -0.73 6.55 4.71
N PHE A 25 -1.54 5.52 4.52
CA PHE A 25 -1.76 4.94 3.19
C PHE A 25 -2.36 5.94 2.21
N ALA A 26 -3.34 6.74 2.64
CA ALA A 26 -3.99 7.71 1.77
C ALA A 26 -2.99 8.77 1.28
N ASP A 27 -2.17 9.29 2.18
CA ASP A 27 -1.15 10.28 1.83
C ASP A 27 -0.09 9.67 0.91
N LEU A 28 0.30 8.43 1.18
CA LEU A 28 1.27 7.73 0.34
C LEU A 28 0.76 7.56 -1.08
N CYS A 29 -0.50 7.17 -1.24
CA CYS A 29 -1.10 7.02 -2.56
C CYS A 29 -1.12 8.34 -3.33
N GLY A 30 -1.38 9.44 -2.64
CA GLY A 30 -1.31 10.78 -3.25
C GLY A 30 0.10 11.10 -3.73
N ASP A 31 1.11 10.80 -2.93
CA ASP A 31 2.51 11.06 -3.29
C ASP A 31 2.97 10.21 -4.47
N LEU A 32 2.55 8.95 -4.53
CA LEU A 32 2.94 8.04 -5.59
C LEU A 32 2.05 8.17 -6.84
N ASP A 33 1.02 9.00 -6.76
CA ASP A 33 0.05 9.18 -7.84
C ASP A 33 -0.59 7.86 -8.26
N ILE A 34 -1.02 7.08 -7.27
CA ILE A 34 -1.69 5.79 -7.49
C ILE A 34 -3.09 5.85 -6.87
N ASP A 35 -3.99 5.01 -7.39
CA ASP A 35 -5.36 4.94 -6.89
C ASP A 35 -5.40 4.15 -5.59
N GLU A 36 -5.82 4.80 -4.51
CA GLU A 36 -5.90 4.18 -3.18
C GLU A 36 -6.86 2.99 -3.16
N THR A 37 -8.05 3.18 -3.72
CA THR A 37 -9.08 2.14 -3.72
C THR A 37 -8.63 0.92 -4.52
N GLU A 38 -8.06 1.14 -5.70
CA GLU A 38 -7.58 0.04 -6.55
C GLU A 38 -6.44 -0.72 -5.90
N THR A 39 -5.49 -0.01 -5.31
CA THR A 39 -4.35 -0.62 -4.64
C THR A 39 -4.81 -1.44 -3.43
N GLU A 40 -5.71 -0.87 -2.63
CA GLU A 40 -6.28 -1.56 -1.47
C GLU A 40 -7.01 -2.83 -1.90
N LYS A 41 -7.79 -2.75 -3.00
CA LYS A 41 -8.51 -3.90 -3.51
C LYS A 41 -7.58 -5.02 -3.95
N LYS A 42 -6.49 -4.69 -4.64
CA LYS A 42 -5.50 -5.69 -5.06
C LYS A 42 -4.93 -6.45 -3.87
N LEU A 43 -4.62 -5.73 -2.79
CA LEU A 43 -4.06 -6.35 -1.59
C LEU A 43 -5.14 -7.13 -0.81
N SER A 44 -6.36 -6.61 -0.78
CA SER A 44 -7.49 -7.28 -0.15
C SER A 44 -7.82 -8.61 -0.84
N ASP A 45 -7.68 -8.67 -2.16
CA ASP A 45 -7.96 -9.88 -2.94
C ASP A 45 -7.07 -11.06 -2.55
N VAL A 46 -5.90 -10.80 -1.98
CA VAL A 46 -4.99 -11.85 -1.49
C VAL A 46 -4.95 -11.91 0.04
N GLY A 47 -5.91 -11.28 0.70
CA GLY A 47 -6.11 -11.42 2.14
C GLY A 47 -5.39 -10.41 3.02
N PHE A 48 -4.91 -9.30 2.47
CA PHE A 48 -4.23 -8.26 3.25
C PHE A 48 -5.12 -7.04 3.43
N GLU A 49 -5.06 -6.43 4.61
CA GLU A 49 -5.82 -5.22 4.93
C GLU A 49 -4.90 -4.17 5.53
N TYR A 50 -5.22 -2.91 5.28
CA TYR A 50 -4.49 -1.80 5.90
C TYR A 50 -4.92 -1.68 7.37
N ILE A 51 -3.94 -1.71 8.26
CA ILE A 51 -4.16 -1.56 9.70
C ILE A 51 -3.52 -0.24 10.13
N ALA A 52 -4.37 0.76 10.35
CA ALA A 52 -3.92 2.11 10.64
C ALA A 52 -3.10 2.19 11.94
N GLU A 53 -3.41 1.35 12.92
CA GLU A 53 -2.72 1.34 14.20
C GLU A 53 -1.23 1.05 14.07
N ILE A 54 -0.86 0.24 13.09
CA ILE A 54 0.55 -0.11 12.84
C ILE A 54 1.05 0.47 11.52
N ASN A 55 0.20 1.17 10.80
CA ASN A 55 0.50 1.78 9.51
C ASN A 55 1.09 0.80 8.50
N GLN A 56 0.48 -0.37 8.41
CA GLN A 56 0.92 -1.45 7.52
C GLN A 56 -0.27 -2.25 6.99
N PHE A 57 -0.05 -2.90 5.86
CA PHE A 57 -0.95 -3.96 5.39
C PHE A 57 -0.51 -5.28 6.02
N LYS A 58 -1.49 -6.04 6.48
CA LYS A 58 -1.17 -7.29 7.16
C LYS A 58 -2.23 -8.38 6.96
#